data_87219bb618d274e1ff80925264df3067
#
_entry.id   87219bb618d274e1ff80925264df3067
#
_cell.length_a   1.000
_cell.length_b   1.000
_cell.length_c   1.000
_cell.angle_alpha   90.00
_cell.angle_beta   90.00
_cell.angle_gamma   90.00
#
_symmetry.space_group_name_H-M   'P 1'
#
loop_
_entity.id
_entity.type
_entity.pdbx_description
1 polymer ?
#
loop_
_entity_poly.entity_id
_entity_poly.type
_entity_poly.pdbx_seq_one_letter_code
_entity_poly.pdbx_strand_id
1 'polypeptide(L)'
;MGKHALLSPSGANKWVACSAAPAAEIGQEDPLNIYAAEGTAAHFLASECLDQGGFKLGDCSGLFIYINNDGEACWEKPGGSFYFQFPVTSDMVAHVDTYLNSLKEFTGEDGVLMAEQKLNIEPITGEKDATGTTDAIVIRGSEIQIHDLKYGMRPVDAHENKQLLIYAAAALEEYSFMYDFDQIALVIHQPRVFDEPSVCTMSLGEFQLLIEPIKVAAALALAVLKVEDPFEFAFAGNHCSDYYCKARITCPVLLREVEAASEEAEQFTGDLAAGFVDDGSDSFLERLGALAAKIPMVNSWCEDVMKRVTAEVLSSGKKVPGFKAVMGKKGNRAWKSEEEFATTVKGMRVKRELLYVEKPVSPSVLDTLKKDGVVTED
;
A
#
# COMPACT_ATOMS: atom_id res chain seq x y z
N MET A 1 15.97 8.17 17.02
CA MET A 1 15.52 7.53 15.76
C MET A 1 15.98 6.09 15.73
N GLY A 2 15.07 5.14 15.83
CA GLY A 2 15.36 3.75 15.48
C GLY A 2 15.58 3.69 13.97
N LYS A 3 16.72 3.22 13.53
CA LYS A 3 17.00 3.00 12.12
C LYS A 3 16.02 1.93 11.63
N HIS A 4 15.14 2.23 10.67
CA HIS A 4 14.30 1.22 10.08
C HIS A 4 15.19 0.10 9.50
N ALA A 5 14.75 -1.14 9.67
CA ALA A 5 15.45 -2.29 9.10
C ALA A 5 15.52 -2.14 7.57
N LEU A 6 16.67 -2.44 6.98
CA LEU A 6 16.83 -2.44 5.51
C LEU A 6 15.91 -3.48 4.87
N LEU A 7 15.79 -4.64 5.51
CA LEU A 7 14.89 -5.70 5.13
C LEU A 7 13.57 -5.62 5.95
N SER A 8 12.93 -4.44 5.92
CA SER A 8 11.66 -4.24 6.64
C SER A 8 10.58 -5.20 6.14
N PRO A 9 9.70 -5.71 7.02
CA PRO A 9 8.58 -6.58 6.62
C PRO A 9 7.65 -5.91 5.60
N SER A 10 7.34 -4.63 5.75
CA SER A 10 6.52 -3.88 4.79
C SER A 10 7.17 -3.75 3.40
N GLY A 11 8.50 -3.82 3.32
CA GLY A 11 9.27 -3.85 2.07
C GLY A 11 9.49 -5.24 1.48
N ALA A 12 9.00 -6.31 2.13
CA ALA A 12 9.36 -7.69 1.79
C ALA A 12 9.05 -8.08 0.35
N ASN A 13 7.91 -7.68 -0.17
CA ASN A 13 7.54 -7.95 -1.57
C ASN A 13 8.59 -7.43 -2.57
N LYS A 14 9.24 -6.31 -2.24
CA LYS A 14 10.25 -5.68 -3.07
C LYS A 14 11.59 -6.42 -3.00
N TRP A 15 12.16 -6.60 -1.80
CA TRP A 15 13.47 -7.22 -1.66
C TRP A 15 13.46 -8.73 -1.88
N VAL A 16 12.30 -9.40 -1.74
CA VAL A 16 12.15 -10.80 -2.18
C VAL A 16 12.12 -10.91 -3.71
N ALA A 17 11.48 -9.96 -4.40
CA ALA A 17 11.43 -9.97 -5.86
C ALA A 17 12.74 -9.51 -6.51
N CYS A 18 13.51 -8.64 -5.85
CA CYS A 18 14.78 -8.12 -6.34
C CYS A 18 15.77 -7.97 -5.21
N SER A 19 16.75 -8.87 -5.13
CA SER A 19 17.77 -8.88 -4.10
C SER A 19 18.69 -7.64 -4.10
N ALA A 20 18.78 -6.94 -5.22
CA ALA A 20 19.51 -5.67 -5.34
C ALA A 20 18.73 -4.47 -4.80
N ALA A 21 17.39 -4.57 -4.62
CA ALA A 21 16.58 -3.42 -4.26
C ALA A 21 17.03 -2.71 -2.98
N PRO A 22 17.38 -3.38 -1.86
CA PRO A 22 17.88 -2.71 -0.67
C PRO A 22 19.15 -1.90 -0.92
N ALA A 23 20.10 -2.45 -1.69
CA ALA A 23 21.34 -1.77 -2.03
C ALA A 23 21.11 -0.58 -2.98
N ALA A 24 20.26 -0.76 -3.98
CA ALA A 24 19.92 0.26 -4.96
C ALA A 24 19.17 1.46 -4.35
N GLU A 25 18.44 1.24 -3.26
CA GLU A 25 17.69 2.30 -2.56
C GLU A 25 18.52 3.10 -1.55
N ILE A 26 19.74 2.66 -1.22
CA ILE A 26 20.62 3.41 -0.31
C ILE A 26 20.89 4.81 -0.89
N GLY A 27 20.63 5.83 -0.08
CA GLY A 27 20.83 7.24 -0.47
C GLY A 27 19.77 7.81 -1.41
N GLN A 28 18.74 7.04 -1.78
CA GLN A 28 17.59 7.58 -2.51
C GLN A 28 16.66 8.30 -1.54
N GLU A 29 16.22 9.49 -1.95
CA GLU A 29 15.21 10.22 -1.18
C GLU A 29 13.86 9.52 -1.26
N ASP A 30 13.17 9.46 -0.13
CA ASP A 30 11.80 8.99 -0.03
C ASP A 30 10.91 10.16 0.41
N PRO A 31 10.41 10.96 -0.55
CA PRO A 31 9.53 12.05 -0.19
C PRO A 31 8.26 11.48 0.43
N LEU A 32 7.91 11.97 1.63
CA LEU A 32 6.68 11.59 2.32
C LEU A 32 5.48 11.73 1.39
N ASN A 33 4.81 10.61 1.16
CA ASN A 33 3.62 10.56 0.33
C ASN A 33 2.38 10.81 1.20
N ILE A 34 1.49 11.70 0.77
CA ILE A 34 0.26 12.03 1.49
C ILE A 34 -0.61 10.79 1.79
N TYR A 35 -0.66 9.82 0.88
CA TYR A 35 -1.43 8.58 1.07
C TYR A 35 -0.81 7.65 2.12
N ALA A 36 0.51 7.56 2.15
CA ALA A 36 1.22 6.82 3.19
C ALA A 36 1.05 7.52 4.55
N ALA A 37 1.13 8.84 4.57
CA ALA A 37 0.93 9.65 5.77
C ALA A 37 -0.51 9.55 6.31
N GLU A 38 -1.53 9.47 5.43
CA GLU A 38 -2.91 9.21 5.83
C GLU A 38 -3.05 7.82 6.46
N GLY A 39 -2.36 6.83 5.90
CA GLY A 39 -2.26 5.49 6.49
C GLY A 39 -1.67 5.53 7.90
N THR A 40 -0.53 6.20 8.07
CA THR A 40 0.10 6.40 9.39
C THR A 40 -0.86 7.06 10.40
N ALA A 41 -1.65 8.04 9.96
CA ALA A 41 -2.65 8.68 10.82
C ALA A 41 -3.77 7.71 11.26
N ALA A 42 -4.23 6.83 10.36
CA ALA A 42 -5.25 5.83 10.68
C ALA A 42 -4.73 4.75 11.64
N HIS A 43 -3.49 4.25 11.44
CA HIS A 43 -2.83 3.35 12.38
C HIS A 43 -2.65 3.97 13.75
N PHE A 44 -2.20 5.22 13.80
CA PHE A 44 -2.07 5.95 15.06
C PHE A 44 -3.41 6.08 15.80
N LEU A 45 -4.51 6.43 15.10
CA LEU A 45 -5.84 6.49 15.69
C LEU A 45 -6.28 5.12 16.24
N ALA A 46 -6.00 4.04 15.50
CA ALA A 46 -6.33 2.69 15.92
C ALA A 46 -5.54 2.27 17.17
N SER A 47 -4.23 2.52 17.20
CA SER A 47 -3.37 2.19 18.35
C SER A 47 -3.77 2.94 19.61
N GLU A 48 -4.06 4.24 19.52
CA GLU A 48 -4.55 5.05 20.63
C GLU A 48 -5.87 4.53 21.22
N CYS A 49 -6.73 3.91 20.38
CA CYS A 49 -7.99 3.31 20.83
C CYS A 49 -7.81 1.90 21.44
N LEU A 50 -6.74 1.20 21.07
CA LEU A 50 -6.42 -0.13 21.59
C LEU A 50 -5.68 -0.08 22.94
N ASP A 51 -5.01 1.02 23.24
CA ASP A 51 -4.33 1.18 24.51
C ASP A 51 -5.31 1.19 25.70
N GLN A 52 -4.93 0.50 26.77
CA GLN A 52 -5.76 0.41 27.99
C GLN A 52 -5.90 1.80 28.65
N GLY A 53 -7.06 2.39 28.50
CA GLY A 53 -7.36 3.75 28.95
C GLY A 53 -7.26 4.78 27.82
N GLY A 54 -7.06 4.32 26.59
CA GLY A 54 -7.00 5.14 25.37
C GLY A 54 -8.30 5.86 25.05
N PHE A 55 -8.24 6.66 24.02
CA PHE A 55 -9.38 7.46 23.57
C PHE A 55 -10.56 6.59 23.14
N LYS A 56 -11.77 7.02 23.50
CA LYS A 56 -12.95 6.47 22.81
C LYS A 56 -12.99 7.05 21.41
N LEU A 57 -13.11 6.21 20.44
CA LEU A 57 -13.07 6.58 19.02
C LEU A 57 -14.04 7.73 18.70
N GLY A 58 -15.24 7.76 19.32
CA GLY A 58 -16.20 8.83 19.16
C GLY A 58 -15.73 10.21 19.65
N ASP A 59 -14.83 10.25 20.63
CA ASP A 59 -14.30 11.50 21.20
C ASP A 59 -13.20 12.12 20.32
N CYS A 60 -12.66 11.35 19.36
CA CYS A 60 -11.60 11.78 18.46
C CYS A 60 -12.12 12.53 17.22
N SER A 61 -13.41 12.48 16.93
CA SER A 61 -14.00 13.13 15.77
C SER A 61 -13.78 14.64 15.76
N GLY A 62 -13.25 15.16 14.67
CA GLY A 62 -12.94 16.59 14.51
C GLY A 62 -11.58 17.01 15.08
N LEU A 63 -10.84 16.13 15.75
CA LEU A 63 -9.46 16.37 16.11
C LEU A 63 -8.56 16.29 14.86
N PHE A 64 -7.30 16.72 15.03
CA PHE A 64 -6.30 16.62 13.97
C PHE A 64 -5.15 15.73 14.41
N ILE A 65 -4.72 14.85 13.50
CA ILE A 65 -3.48 14.08 13.63
C ILE A 65 -2.42 14.77 12.78
N TYR A 66 -1.26 15.00 13.35
CA TYR A 66 -0.12 15.62 12.69
C TYR A 66 0.93 14.58 12.38
N ILE A 67 1.51 14.65 11.18
CA ILE A 67 2.68 13.84 10.81
C ILE A 67 3.90 14.75 10.89
N ASN A 68 4.81 14.43 11.78
CA ASN A 68 6.04 15.20 11.97
C ASN A 68 7.05 14.98 10.83
N ASN A 69 8.19 15.66 10.89
CA ASN A 69 9.23 15.56 9.86
C ASN A 69 9.92 14.19 9.81
N ASP A 70 9.75 13.37 10.84
CA ASP A 70 10.27 12.02 10.94
C ASP A 70 9.26 10.96 10.43
N GLY A 71 8.06 11.40 10.02
CA GLY A 71 6.97 10.55 9.55
C GLY A 71 6.13 9.94 10.68
N GLU A 72 6.30 10.39 11.93
CA GLU A 72 5.57 9.88 13.08
C GLU A 72 4.28 10.68 13.31
N ALA A 73 3.22 10.01 13.71
CA ALA A 73 1.93 10.62 14.03
C ALA A 73 1.87 11.09 15.49
N CYS A 74 1.16 12.20 15.73
CA CYS A 74 0.92 12.73 17.07
C CYS A 74 -0.34 13.59 17.11
N TRP A 75 -0.94 13.74 18.32
CA TRP A 75 -2.09 14.61 18.54
C TRP A 75 -1.72 16.08 18.63
N GLU A 76 -0.58 16.39 19.22
CA GLU A 76 -0.14 17.75 19.41
C GLU A 76 0.50 18.30 18.15
N LYS A 77 0.11 19.54 17.79
CA LYS A 77 0.76 20.24 16.69
C LYS A 77 2.24 20.44 17.00
N PRO A 78 3.16 19.89 16.21
CA PRO A 78 4.59 20.04 16.44
C PRO A 78 4.99 21.53 16.50
N GLY A 79 5.87 21.89 17.44
CA GLY A 79 6.36 23.27 17.66
C GLY A 79 7.27 23.82 16.54
N GLY A 80 7.26 23.23 15.36
CA GLY A 80 8.02 23.59 14.17
C GLY A 80 7.24 23.30 12.89
N SER A 81 7.96 22.91 11.82
CA SER A 81 7.32 22.42 10.61
C SER A 81 6.81 21.00 10.82
N PHE A 82 5.68 20.71 10.21
CA PHE A 82 5.14 19.36 10.07
C PHE A 82 4.82 19.12 8.58
N TYR A 83 4.86 17.85 8.16
CA TYR A 83 4.61 17.54 6.75
C TYR A 83 3.13 17.55 6.42
N PHE A 84 2.31 16.87 7.23
CA PHE A 84 0.88 16.73 6.97
C PHE A 84 0.07 16.88 8.25
N GLN A 85 -1.18 17.28 8.07
CA GLN A 85 -2.21 17.20 9.10
C GLN A 85 -3.46 16.56 8.48
N PHE A 86 -4.08 15.67 9.23
CA PHE A 86 -5.30 14.98 8.81
C PHE A 86 -6.40 15.25 9.83
N PRO A 87 -7.57 15.74 9.42
CA PRO A 87 -8.73 15.77 10.29
C PRO A 87 -9.20 14.33 10.53
N VAL A 88 -9.54 14.00 11.76
CA VAL A 88 -10.25 12.75 12.07
C VAL A 88 -11.69 12.90 11.62
N THR A 89 -11.97 12.48 10.40
CA THR A 89 -13.29 12.56 9.78
C THR A 89 -14.22 11.45 10.28
N SER A 90 -15.53 11.61 10.07
CA SER A 90 -16.52 10.54 10.32
C SER A 90 -16.17 9.24 9.60
N ASP A 91 -15.67 9.34 8.36
CA ASP A 91 -15.29 8.18 7.56
C ASP A 91 -14.06 7.47 8.14
N MET A 92 -13.04 8.23 8.58
CA MET A 92 -11.88 7.65 9.25
C MET A 92 -12.29 6.96 10.55
N VAL A 93 -13.17 7.58 11.34
CA VAL A 93 -13.74 6.98 12.55
C VAL A 93 -14.46 5.67 12.22
N ALA A 94 -15.33 5.66 11.21
CA ALA A 94 -16.08 4.47 10.82
C ALA A 94 -15.16 3.32 10.36
N HIS A 95 -14.14 3.63 9.53
CA HIS A 95 -13.19 2.62 9.07
C HIS A 95 -12.35 2.03 10.21
N VAL A 96 -11.86 2.87 11.13
CA VAL A 96 -11.11 2.40 12.30
C VAL A 96 -12.01 1.60 13.24
N ASP A 97 -13.28 2.01 13.42
CA ASP A 97 -14.27 1.26 14.22
C ASP A 97 -14.50 -0.14 13.65
N THR A 98 -14.63 -0.26 12.33
CA THR A 98 -14.73 -1.55 11.64
C THR A 98 -13.52 -2.45 11.95
N TYR A 99 -12.31 -1.90 11.90
CA TYR A 99 -11.09 -2.64 12.24
C TYR A 99 -11.10 -3.10 13.71
N LEU A 100 -11.40 -2.19 14.65
CA LEU A 100 -11.40 -2.50 16.08
C LEU A 100 -12.47 -3.55 16.46
N ASN A 101 -13.66 -3.46 15.86
CA ASN A 101 -14.73 -4.43 16.07
C ASN A 101 -14.34 -5.79 15.51
N SER A 102 -13.74 -5.85 14.33
CA SER A 102 -13.22 -7.08 13.75
C SER A 102 -12.13 -7.72 14.62
N LEU A 103 -11.16 -6.95 15.12
CA LEU A 103 -10.17 -7.47 16.08
C LEU A 103 -10.83 -8.07 17.33
N LYS A 104 -11.87 -7.42 17.85
CA LYS A 104 -12.61 -7.92 19.01
C LYS A 104 -13.31 -9.26 18.70
N GLU A 105 -13.87 -9.41 17.50
CA GLU A 105 -14.50 -10.66 17.05
C GLU A 105 -13.49 -11.80 16.92
N PHE A 106 -12.31 -11.53 16.32
CA PHE A 106 -11.23 -12.50 16.22
C PHE A 106 -10.68 -12.91 17.60
N THR A 107 -10.54 -11.95 18.51
CA THR A 107 -10.09 -12.22 19.88
C THR A 107 -11.10 -13.09 20.64
N GLY A 108 -12.40 -12.83 20.49
CA GLY A 108 -13.44 -13.53 21.25
C GLY A 108 -13.32 -13.29 22.76
N GLU A 109 -13.95 -14.19 23.55
CA GLU A 109 -13.94 -14.08 25.01
C GLU A 109 -12.65 -14.66 25.65
N ASP A 110 -12.03 -15.65 25.00
CA ASP A 110 -10.90 -16.43 25.55
C ASP A 110 -9.55 -16.08 24.90
N GLY A 111 -9.53 -15.18 23.93
CA GLY A 111 -8.32 -14.79 23.22
C GLY A 111 -7.53 -13.67 23.93
N VAL A 112 -6.27 -13.57 23.58
CA VAL A 112 -5.37 -12.51 24.04
C VAL A 112 -5.05 -11.63 22.85
N LEU A 113 -5.37 -10.33 22.93
CA LEU A 113 -5.02 -9.30 21.97
C LEU A 113 -3.80 -8.51 22.46
N MET A 114 -2.81 -8.39 21.61
CA MET A 114 -1.61 -7.56 21.82
C MET A 114 -1.46 -6.61 20.64
N ALA A 115 -1.57 -5.31 20.89
CA ALA A 115 -1.43 -4.26 19.87
C ALA A 115 0.02 -3.75 19.81
N GLU A 116 0.42 -3.24 18.64
CA GLU A 116 1.70 -2.55 18.40
C GLU A 116 2.92 -3.33 18.93
N GLN A 117 2.96 -4.64 18.64
CA GLN A 117 4.03 -5.49 19.15
C GLN A 117 5.30 -5.33 18.33
N LYS A 118 6.37 -4.90 19.01
CA LYS A 118 7.69 -4.80 18.42
C LYS A 118 8.40 -6.14 18.51
N LEU A 119 8.58 -6.80 17.37
CA LEU A 119 9.15 -8.14 17.25
C LEU A 119 10.60 -8.09 16.73
N ASN A 120 11.43 -9.03 17.19
CA ASN A 120 12.76 -9.26 16.64
C ASN A 120 12.64 -10.04 15.33
N ILE A 121 13.00 -9.42 14.20
CA ILE A 121 12.98 -10.05 12.88
C ILE A 121 14.36 -10.53 12.41
N GLU A 122 15.41 -10.34 13.20
CA GLU A 122 16.77 -10.81 12.87
C GLU A 122 16.83 -12.32 12.56
N PRO A 123 16.13 -13.23 13.28
CA PRO A 123 16.18 -14.67 12.98
C PRO A 123 15.62 -15.00 11.60
N ILE A 124 14.78 -14.13 11.03
CA ILE A 124 14.14 -14.33 9.73
C ILE A 124 14.94 -13.64 8.63
N THR A 125 15.35 -12.40 8.86
CA THR A 125 16.01 -11.58 7.85
C THR A 125 17.53 -11.73 7.84
N GLY A 126 18.12 -12.13 8.95
CA GLY A 126 19.58 -12.13 9.16
C GLY A 126 20.18 -10.73 9.34
N GLU A 127 19.36 -9.67 9.30
CA GLU A 127 19.82 -8.30 9.55
C GLU A 127 19.98 -8.07 11.05
N LYS A 128 21.19 -7.74 11.48
CA LYS A 128 21.53 -7.58 12.89
C LYS A 128 20.69 -6.51 13.59
N ASP A 129 20.15 -6.83 14.76
CA ASP A 129 19.33 -5.96 15.61
C ASP A 129 18.05 -5.45 14.90
N ALA A 130 17.62 -6.10 13.79
CA ALA A 130 16.44 -5.70 13.06
C ALA A 130 15.17 -6.01 13.84
N THR A 131 14.27 -5.04 13.88
CA THR A 131 12.95 -5.17 14.50
C THR A 131 11.86 -4.66 13.56
N GLY A 132 10.65 -5.16 13.73
CA GLY A 132 9.45 -4.67 13.07
C GLY A 132 8.29 -4.58 14.06
N THR A 133 7.35 -3.70 13.82
CA THR A 133 6.14 -3.58 14.63
C THR A 133 4.94 -4.10 13.83
N THR A 134 4.19 -5.04 14.40
CA THR A 134 2.92 -5.52 13.85
C THR A 134 1.77 -4.82 14.55
N ASP A 135 0.70 -4.50 13.81
CA ASP A 135 -0.41 -3.72 14.33
C ASP A 135 -1.14 -4.47 15.46
N ALA A 136 -1.42 -5.78 15.26
CA ALA A 136 -1.98 -6.60 16.32
C ALA A 136 -1.62 -8.09 16.17
N ILE A 137 -1.49 -8.75 17.31
CA ILE A 137 -1.40 -10.21 17.43
C ILE A 137 -2.58 -10.67 18.26
N VAL A 138 -3.27 -11.69 17.79
CA VAL A 138 -4.30 -12.38 18.57
C VAL A 138 -3.87 -13.83 18.77
N ILE A 139 -3.90 -14.30 20.04
CA ILE A 139 -3.67 -15.70 20.38
C ILE A 139 -4.98 -16.27 20.91
N ARG A 140 -5.49 -17.32 20.25
CA ARG A 140 -6.72 -17.99 20.64
C ARG A 140 -6.58 -19.51 20.56
N GLY A 141 -6.55 -20.15 21.70
CA GLY A 141 -6.27 -21.59 21.78
C GLY A 141 -4.87 -21.91 21.26
N SER A 142 -4.79 -22.76 20.23
CA SER A 142 -3.54 -23.12 19.53
C SER A 142 -3.30 -22.32 18.25
N GLU A 143 -4.08 -21.28 17.97
CA GLU A 143 -3.94 -20.41 16.83
C GLU A 143 -3.27 -19.08 17.20
N ILE A 144 -2.26 -18.68 16.43
CA ILE A 144 -1.69 -17.34 16.45
C ILE A 144 -2.12 -16.59 15.19
N GLN A 145 -2.65 -15.39 15.35
CA GLN A 145 -3.16 -14.57 14.26
C GLN A 145 -2.36 -13.27 14.18
N ILE A 146 -1.94 -12.89 12.97
CA ILE A 146 -1.25 -11.63 12.70
C ILE A 146 -2.19 -10.74 11.92
N HIS A 147 -2.52 -9.61 12.49
CA HIS A 147 -3.45 -8.63 11.91
C HIS A 147 -2.71 -7.38 11.48
N ASP A 148 -3.10 -6.85 10.32
CA ASP A 148 -2.52 -5.63 9.76
C ASP A 148 -3.63 -4.77 9.13
N LEU A 149 -3.67 -3.50 9.48
CA LEU A 149 -4.59 -2.52 8.94
C LEU A 149 -4.01 -1.90 7.67
N LYS A 150 -4.70 -2.00 6.57
CA LYS A 150 -4.37 -1.30 5.32
C LYS A 150 -5.38 -0.20 5.06
N TYR A 151 -4.92 1.05 5.11
CA TYR A 151 -5.79 2.21 4.90
C TYR A 151 -5.76 2.75 3.47
N GLY A 152 -4.90 2.20 2.61
CA GLY A 152 -4.82 2.52 1.18
C GLY A 152 -5.98 1.92 0.36
N MET A 153 -6.17 2.45 -0.87
CA MET A 153 -7.24 2.02 -1.79
C MET A 153 -6.83 0.84 -2.71
N ARG A 154 -5.54 0.51 -2.78
CA ARG A 154 -5.07 -0.63 -3.57
C ARG A 154 -5.34 -1.91 -2.79
N PRO A 155 -6.09 -2.89 -3.35
CA PRO A 155 -6.37 -4.15 -2.68
C PRO A 155 -5.11 -4.88 -2.22
N VAL A 156 -5.14 -5.39 -1.00
CA VAL A 156 -4.07 -6.21 -0.41
C VAL A 156 -4.69 -7.51 0.10
N ASP A 157 -4.07 -8.63 -0.26
CA ASP A 157 -4.49 -9.96 0.15
C ASP A 157 -3.63 -10.47 1.31
N ALA A 158 -4.24 -11.26 2.19
CA ALA A 158 -3.55 -11.99 3.26
C ALA A 158 -2.81 -13.23 2.72
N HIS A 159 -3.29 -13.82 1.59
CA HIS A 159 -2.69 -15.02 1.02
C HIS A 159 -1.24 -14.76 0.59
N GLU A 160 -0.32 -15.57 1.12
CA GLU A 160 1.14 -15.45 0.88
C GLU A 160 1.71 -14.05 1.13
N ASN A 161 1.07 -13.26 2.00
CA ASN A 161 1.53 -11.92 2.33
C ASN A 161 2.85 -11.96 3.09
N LYS A 162 3.92 -11.54 2.43
CA LYS A 162 5.29 -11.66 2.95
C LYS A 162 5.52 -10.84 4.22
N GLN A 163 4.85 -9.69 4.36
CA GLN A 163 4.92 -8.89 5.57
C GLN A 163 4.36 -9.67 6.77
N LEU A 164 3.16 -10.24 6.62
CA LEU A 164 2.52 -11.01 7.67
C LEU A 164 3.25 -12.31 7.97
N LEU A 165 3.81 -12.99 6.95
CA LEU A 165 4.62 -14.19 7.16
C LEU A 165 5.87 -13.90 8.00
N ILE A 166 6.55 -12.77 7.79
CA ILE A 166 7.70 -12.37 8.61
C ILE A 166 7.28 -12.07 10.05
N TYR A 167 6.18 -11.36 10.24
CA TYR A 167 5.66 -11.10 11.58
C TYR A 167 5.19 -12.37 12.28
N ALA A 168 4.54 -13.29 11.55
CA ALA A 168 4.15 -14.58 12.11
C ALA A 168 5.36 -15.41 12.55
N ALA A 169 6.44 -15.44 11.74
CA ALA A 169 7.67 -16.11 12.12
C ALA A 169 8.28 -15.51 13.39
N ALA A 170 8.36 -14.18 13.47
CA ALA A 170 8.92 -13.49 14.63
C ALA A 170 8.05 -13.69 15.88
N ALA A 171 6.72 -13.68 15.74
CA ALA A 171 5.80 -13.93 16.83
C ALA A 171 5.87 -15.39 17.33
N LEU A 172 6.01 -16.35 16.43
CA LEU A 172 6.23 -17.75 16.81
C LEU A 172 7.51 -17.92 17.62
N GLU A 173 8.63 -17.31 17.19
CA GLU A 173 9.88 -17.33 17.95
C GLU A 173 9.73 -16.75 19.37
N GLU A 174 8.93 -15.69 19.52
CA GLU A 174 8.75 -15.02 20.79
C GLU A 174 7.77 -15.73 21.71
N TYR A 175 6.69 -16.31 21.18
CA TYR A 175 5.57 -16.81 22.02
C TYR A 175 5.50 -18.34 22.13
N SER A 176 6.25 -19.13 21.32
CA SER A 176 6.18 -20.62 21.38
C SER A 176 6.68 -21.23 22.68
N PHE A 177 7.38 -20.47 23.54
CA PHE A 177 7.74 -20.95 24.87
C PHE A 177 6.59 -20.91 25.87
N MET A 178 5.51 -20.14 25.56
CA MET A 178 4.32 -20.00 26.42
C MET A 178 3.10 -20.72 25.86
N TYR A 179 3.03 -20.91 24.54
CA TYR A 179 1.89 -21.45 23.84
C TYR A 179 2.30 -22.56 22.87
N ASP A 180 1.50 -23.61 22.78
CA ASP A 180 1.62 -24.64 21.75
C ASP A 180 0.74 -24.28 20.56
N PHE A 181 1.36 -23.84 19.46
CA PHE A 181 0.66 -23.45 18.25
C PHE A 181 0.59 -24.62 17.25
N ASP A 182 -0.55 -24.76 16.56
CA ASP A 182 -0.75 -25.68 15.45
C ASP A 182 -1.27 -24.97 14.18
N GLN A 183 -1.82 -23.75 14.34
CA GLN A 183 -2.37 -22.94 13.26
C GLN A 183 -1.86 -21.50 13.32
N ILE A 184 -1.77 -20.91 12.13
CA ILE A 184 -1.43 -19.50 11.92
C ILE A 184 -2.51 -18.88 11.04
N ALA A 185 -3.03 -17.71 11.42
CA ALA A 185 -3.88 -16.91 10.58
C ALA A 185 -3.22 -15.57 10.24
N LEU A 186 -3.20 -15.24 8.97
CA LEU A 186 -2.79 -13.95 8.45
C LEU A 186 -4.05 -13.17 8.10
N VAL A 187 -4.19 -11.95 8.61
CA VAL A 187 -5.42 -11.16 8.46
C VAL A 187 -5.10 -9.74 8.01
N ILE A 188 -5.62 -9.36 6.86
CA ILE A 188 -5.55 -7.99 6.34
C ILE A 188 -6.92 -7.33 6.51
N HIS A 189 -6.95 -6.24 7.25
CA HIS A 189 -8.12 -5.38 7.38
C HIS A 189 -8.01 -4.19 6.46
N GLN A 190 -8.90 -4.06 5.49
CA GLN A 190 -8.89 -2.96 4.53
C GLN A 190 -10.28 -2.31 4.42
N PRO A 191 -10.78 -1.64 5.48
CA PRO A 191 -12.18 -1.21 5.60
C PRO A 191 -12.59 -0.12 4.60
N ARG A 192 -11.66 0.53 3.93
CA ARG A 192 -11.97 1.48 2.81
C ARG A 192 -12.33 0.77 1.50
N VAL A 193 -12.06 -0.51 1.39
CA VAL A 193 -12.18 -1.27 0.12
C VAL A 193 -13.11 -2.46 0.27
N PHE A 194 -13.06 -3.12 1.42
CA PHE A 194 -13.80 -4.35 1.70
C PHE A 194 -14.49 -4.26 3.06
N ASP A 195 -15.71 -4.77 3.13
CA ASP A 195 -16.46 -4.87 4.39
C ASP A 195 -15.89 -5.96 5.30
N GLU A 196 -15.36 -7.04 4.72
CA GLU A 196 -14.77 -8.17 5.44
C GLU A 196 -13.24 -8.20 5.26
N PRO A 197 -12.47 -8.65 6.27
CA PRO A 197 -11.03 -8.81 6.15
C PRO A 197 -10.66 -9.97 5.22
N SER A 198 -9.51 -9.85 4.55
CA SER A 198 -8.87 -10.99 3.88
C SER A 198 -8.19 -11.86 4.92
N VAL A 199 -8.49 -13.17 4.94
CA VAL A 199 -7.98 -14.13 5.91
C VAL A 199 -7.33 -15.30 5.21
N CYS A 200 -6.13 -15.67 5.65
CA CYS A 200 -5.42 -16.87 5.19
C CYS A 200 -4.97 -17.68 6.41
N THR A 201 -5.60 -18.82 6.63
CA THR A 201 -5.24 -19.74 7.71
C THR A 201 -4.45 -20.92 7.16
N MET A 202 -3.40 -21.33 7.88
CA MET A 202 -2.53 -22.43 7.48
C MET A 202 -1.97 -23.17 8.69
N SER A 203 -1.56 -24.42 8.47
CA SER A 203 -0.81 -25.20 9.45
C SER A 203 0.65 -24.70 9.57
N LEU A 204 1.34 -25.06 10.66
CA LEU A 204 2.76 -24.78 10.80
C LEU A 204 3.62 -25.39 9.67
N GLY A 205 3.21 -26.54 9.13
CA GLY A 205 3.92 -27.19 8.04
C GLY A 205 3.82 -26.39 6.73
N GLU A 206 2.64 -25.89 6.38
CA GLU A 206 2.43 -25.03 5.22
C GLU A 206 3.15 -23.70 5.40
N PHE A 207 3.07 -23.10 6.58
CA PHE A 207 3.79 -21.88 6.92
C PHE A 207 5.30 -22.02 6.70
N GLN A 208 5.90 -23.15 7.13
CA GLN A 208 7.34 -23.39 6.96
C GLN A 208 7.74 -23.37 5.47
N LEU A 209 6.90 -23.89 4.59
CA LEU A 209 7.17 -23.87 3.14
C LEU A 209 7.15 -22.45 2.56
N LEU A 210 6.35 -21.54 3.14
CA LEU A 210 6.23 -20.16 2.68
C LEU A 210 7.32 -19.25 3.25
N ILE A 211 7.78 -19.49 4.49
CA ILE A 211 8.77 -18.59 5.13
C ILE A 211 10.20 -18.90 4.68
N GLU A 212 10.55 -20.15 4.35
CA GLU A 212 11.90 -20.51 3.93
C GLU A 212 12.38 -19.78 2.67
N PRO A 213 11.61 -19.65 1.59
CA PRO A 213 12.00 -18.81 0.45
C PRO A 213 12.27 -17.36 0.82
N ILE A 214 11.54 -16.80 1.80
CA ILE A 214 11.73 -15.44 2.27
C ILE A 214 13.07 -15.30 2.99
N LYS A 215 13.42 -16.26 3.86
CA LYS A 215 14.74 -16.30 4.55
C LYS A 215 15.89 -16.39 3.55
N VAL A 216 15.74 -17.22 2.51
CA VAL A 216 16.74 -17.35 1.44
C VAL A 216 16.90 -16.02 0.68
N ALA A 217 15.79 -15.37 0.33
CA ALA A 217 15.83 -14.08 -0.35
C ALA A 217 16.46 -12.97 0.54
N ALA A 218 16.19 -12.98 1.84
CA ALA A 218 16.80 -12.07 2.80
C ALA A 218 18.32 -12.25 2.88
N ALA A 219 18.78 -13.50 3.00
CA ALA A 219 20.21 -13.82 3.01
C ALA A 219 20.91 -13.35 1.72
N LEU A 220 20.26 -13.55 0.56
CA LEU A 220 20.77 -13.07 -0.72
C LEU A 220 20.82 -11.53 -0.76
N ALA A 221 19.77 -10.85 -0.34
CA ALA A 221 19.72 -9.38 -0.31
C ALA A 221 20.84 -8.81 0.59
N LEU A 222 21.09 -9.40 1.76
CA LEU A 222 22.20 -9.00 2.64
C LEU A 222 23.58 -9.29 2.03
N ALA A 223 23.71 -10.36 1.24
CA ALA A 223 24.96 -10.66 0.53
C ALA A 223 25.22 -9.62 -0.57
N VAL A 224 24.16 -9.21 -1.31
CA VAL A 224 24.24 -8.20 -2.36
C VAL A 224 24.64 -6.82 -1.84
N LEU A 225 24.32 -6.48 -0.60
CA LEU A 225 24.82 -5.24 0.04
C LEU A 225 26.35 -5.13 0.14
N LYS A 226 27.06 -6.25 -0.01
CA LYS A 226 28.51 -6.34 0.16
C LYS A 226 29.28 -6.45 -1.17
N VAL A 227 28.58 -6.54 -2.29
CA VAL A 227 29.20 -6.62 -3.61
C VAL A 227 29.50 -5.22 -4.17
N GLU A 228 30.43 -5.12 -5.11
CA GLU A 228 30.84 -3.86 -5.72
C GLU A 228 29.72 -3.29 -6.63
N ASP A 229 29.11 -4.14 -7.45
CA ASP A 229 27.97 -3.77 -8.30
C ASP A 229 26.73 -4.59 -7.91
N PRO A 230 25.80 -4.04 -7.12
CA PRO A 230 24.57 -4.72 -6.76
C PRO A 230 23.64 -4.98 -7.94
N PHE A 231 23.78 -4.24 -9.05
CA PHE A 231 22.88 -4.38 -10.20
C PHE A 231 23.13 -5.66 -11.01
N GLU A 232 24.23 -6.36 -10.81
CA GLU A 232 24.44 -7.73 -11.32
C GLU A 232 23.41 -8.73 -10.79
N PHE A 233 22.81 -8.43 -9.63
CA PHE A 233 21.78 -9.23 -8.95
C PHE A 233 20.38 -8.60 -9.01
N ALA A 234 20.21 -7.58 -9.85
CA ALA A 234 18.93 -6.93 -10.02
C ALA A 234 18.07 -7.64 -11.05
N PHE A 235 16.77 -7.60 -10.78
CA PHE A 235 15.74 -8.07 -11.71
C PHE A 235 14.78 -6.92 -11.99
N ALA A 236 14.43 -6.73 -13.25
CA ALA A 236 13.45 -5.74 -13.67
C ALA A 236 12.10 -6.40 -13.96
N GLY A 237 11.02 -5.69 -13.69
CA GLY A 237 9.66 -6.15 -13.96
C GLY A 237 8.63 -5.25 -13.28
N ASN A 238 7.37 -5.68 -13.31
CA ASN A 238 6.26 -4.92 -12.72
C ASN A 238 6.46 -4.63 -11.23
N HIS A 239 7.16 -5.52 -10.51
CA HIS A 239 7.48 -5.34 -9.09
C HIS A 239 8.26 -4.04 -8.79
N CYS A 240 9.01 -3.49 -9.76
CA CYS A 240 9.72 -2.23 -9.60
C CYS A 240 8.76 -1.06 -9.32
N SER A 241 7.62 -1.05 -10.00
CA SER A 241 6.55 -0.06 -9.80
C SER A 241 5.53 -0.51 -8.76
N ASP A 242 5.16 -1.79 -8.74
CA ASP A 242 4.17 -2.35 -7.85
C ASP A 242 4.54 -2.18 -6.38
N TYR A 243 5.82 -2.30 -6.05
CA TYR A 243 6.35 -2.16 -4.70
C TYR A 243 7.19 -0.89 -4.51
N TYR A 244 7.01 0.10 -5.38
CA TYR A 244 7.59 1.45 -5.24
C TYR A 244 9.10 1.45 -5.03
N CYS A 245 9.86 0.70 -5.85
CA CYS A 245 11.33 0.74 -5.80
C CYS A 245 11.83 2.18 -6.04
N LYS A 246 12.57 2.73 -5.08
CA LYS A 246 13.06 4.13 -5.17
C LYS A 246 14.09 4.33 -6.27
N ALA A 247 14.83 3.26 -6.61
CA ALA A 247 15.85 3.28 -7.67
C ALA A 247 15.29 3.12 -9.09
N ARG A 248 13.99 2.90 -9.29
CA ARG A 248 13.40 2.51 -10.57
C ARG A 248 13.66 3.48 -11.74
N ILE A 249 13.85 4.78 -11.45
CA ILE A 249 14.15 5.77 -12.50
C ILE A 249 15.60 5.66 -12.97
N THR A 250 16.51 5.24 -12.09
CA THR A 250 17.96 5.22 -12.34
C THR A 250 18.53 3.80 -12.41
N CYS A 251 17.71 2.77 -12.22
CA CYS A 251 18.13 1.38 -12.25
C CYS A 251 18.58 0.98 -13.67
N PRO A 252 19.85 0.60 -13.89
CA PRO A 252 20.36 0.27 -15.22
C PRO A 252 19.73 -0.99 -15.80
N VAL A 253 19.25 -1.91 -14.94
CA VAL A 253 18.60 -3.14 -15.40
C VAL A 253 17.19 -2.83 -15.91
N LEU A 254 16.41 -2.01 -15.19
CA LEU A 254 15.09 -1.59 -15.66
C LEU A 254 15.18 -0.74 -16.93
N LEU A 255 16.18 0.14 -17.03
CA LEU A 255 16.40 0.93 -18.25
C LEU A 255 16.67 0.05 -19.46
N ARG A 256 17.51 -0.98 -19.33
CA ARG A 256 17.77 -1.96 -20.41
C ARG A 256 16.50 -2.69 -20.85
N GLU A 257 15.64 -3.07 -19.91
CA GLU A 257 14.37 -3.73 -20.25
C GLU A 257 13.39 -2.77 -20.98
N VAL A 258 13.37 -1.50 -20.60
CA VAL A 258 12.59 -0.47 -21.30
C VAL A 258 13.13 -0.23 -22.71
N GLU A 259 14.45 -0.15 -22.89
CA GLU A 259 15.11 -0.04 -24.19
C GLU A 259 14.80 -1.25 -25.06
N ALA A 260 14.96 -2.48 -24.55
CA ALA A 260 14.65 -3.70 -25.26
C ALA A 260 13.18 -3.78 -25.70
N ALA A 261 12.24 -3.33 -24.86
CA ALA A 261 10.82 -3.26 -25.23
C ALA A 261 10.57 -2.28 -26.38
N SER A 262 11.32 -1.17 -26.44
CA SER A 262 11.26 -0.19 -27.52
C SER A 262 11.79 -0.76 -28.84
N GLU A 263 12.95 -1.42 -28.80
CA GLU A 263 13.56 -2.07 -29.95
C GLU A 263 12.65 -3.19 -30.53
N GLU A 264 12.04 -4.02 -29.67
CA GLU A 264 11.07 -5.04 -30.11
C GLU A 264 9.85 -4.41 -30.80
N ALA A 265 9.36 -3.27 -30.29
CA ALA A 265 8.23 -2.54 -30.89
C ALA A 265 8.61 -1.95 -32.27
N GLU A 266 9.82 -1.41 -32.40
CA GLU A 266 10.34 -0.91 -33.67
C GLU A 266 10.49 -2.03 -34.69
N GLN A 267 11.04 -3.19 -34.29
CA GLN A 267 11.17 -4.36 -35.16
C GLN A 267 9.80 -4.88 -35.61
N PHE A 268 8.84 -4.99 -34.70
CA PHE A 268 7.47 -5.42 -35.02
C PHE A 268 6.82 -4.47 -36.03
N THR A 269 6.98 -3.16 -35.85
CA THR A 269 6.49 -2.14 -36.80
C THR A 269 7.18 -2.24 -38.14
N GLY A 270 8.49 -2.49 -38.17
CA GLY A 270 9.28 -2.69 -39.38
C GLY A 270 8.83 -3.92 -40.17
N ASP A 271 8.56 -5.03 -39.50
CA ASP A 271 8.06 -6.26 -40.10
C ASP A 271 6.66 -6.07 -40.71
N LEU A 272 5.77 -5.33 -40.03
CA LEU A 272 4.45 -4.96 -40.58
C LEU A 272 4.60 -4.12 -41.87
N ALA A 273 5.52 -3.15 -41.87
CA ALA A 273 5.80 -2.31 -43.02
C ALA A 273 6.44 -3.12 -44.20
N ALA A 274 7.16 -4.20 -43.88
CA ALA A 274 7.75 -5.11 -44.86
C ALA A 274 6.78 -6.16 -45.41
N GLY A 275 5.51 -6.15 -44.99
CA GLY A 275 4.44 -7.03 -45.47
C GLY A 275 4.10 -8.21 -44.57
N PHE A 276 4.63 -8.23 -43.34
CA PHE A 276 4.08 -9.12 -42.30
C PHE A 276 2.66 -8.66 -41.98
N VAL A 277 1.69 -9.51 -42.24
CA VAL A 277 0.26 -9.17 -42.16
C VAL A 277 -0.29 -9.72 -40.84
N ASP A 278 -1.18 -8.96 -40.23
CA ASP A 278 -2.07 -9.50 -39.18
C ASP A 278 -3.04 -10.51 -39.85
N ASP A 279 -2.60 -11.73 -39.89
CA ASP A 279 -3.37 -12.87 -40.40
C ASP A 279 -4.06 -13.68 -39.30
N GLY A 280 -3.96 -13.22 -38.05
CA GLY A 280 -4.43 -13.92 -36.86
C GLY A 280 -3.68 -15.20 -36.55
N SER A 281 -2.49 -15.41 -37.17
CA SER A 281 -1.67 -16.59 -36.90
C SER A 281 -1.15 -16.61 -35.48
N ASP A 282 -0.88 -17.81 -34.96
CA ASP A 282 -0.32 -18.01 -33.63
C ASP A 282 0.97 -17.22 -33.45
N SER A 283 1.82 -17.12 -34.47
CA SER A 283 3.08 -16.38 -34.42
C SER A 283 2.89 -14.87 -34.30
N PHE A 284 1.87 -14.31 -34.94
CA PHE A 284 1.50 -12.90 -34.77
C PHE A 284 0.99 -12.62 -33.36
N LEU A 285 0.07 -13.47 -32.87
CA LEU A 285 -0.52 -13.34 -31.54
C LEU A 285 0.51 -13.52 -30.43
N GLU A 286 1.46 -14.44 -30.57
CA GLU A 286 2.57 -14.62 -29.63
C GLU A 286 3.45 -13.37 -29.52
N ARG A 287 3.83 -12.77 -30.65
CA ARG A 287 4.62 -11.52 -30.69
C ARG A 287 3.85 -10.36 -30.09
N LEU A 288 2.58 -10.22 -30.43
CA LEU A 288 1.71 -9.17 -29.87
C LEU A 288 1.55 -9.35 -28.35
N GLY A 289 1.38 -10.59 -27.88
CA GLY A 289 1.30 -10.94 -26.47
C GLY A 289 2.59 -10.61 -25.70
N ALA A 290 3.75 -10.90 -26.29
CA ALA A 290 5.05 -10.56 -25.70
C ALA A 290 5.24 -9.05 -25.54
N LEU A 291 4.88 -8.25 -26.54
CA LEU A 291 4.90 -6.80 -26.46
C LEU A 291 3.90 -6.29 -25.40
N ALA A 292 2.67 -6.81 -25.41
CA ALA A 292 1.63 -6.41 -24.48
C ALA A 292 2.03 -6.65 -23.01
N ALA A 293 2.75 -7.74 -22.74
CA ALA A 293 3.23 -8.07 -21.38
C ALA A 293 4.25 -7.04 -20.83
N LYS A 294 4.99 -6.32 -21.69
CA LYS A 294 5.98 -5.32 -21.29
C LYS A 294 5.37 -3.92 -21.10
N ILE A 295 4.21 -3.65 -21.69
CA ILE A 295 3.55 -2.32 -21.66
C ILE A 295 3.35 -1.79 -20.23
N PRO A 296 2.86 -2.56 -19.24
CA PRO A 296 2.66 -2.04 -17.88
C PRO A 296 3.95 -1.50 -17.25
N MET A 297 5.06 -2.22 -17.42
CA MET A 297 6.37 -1.83 -16.92
C MET A 297 6.86 -0.52 -17.57
N VAL A 298 6.77 -0.42 -18.90
CA VAL A 298 7.19 0.76 -19.67
C VAL A 298 6.33 1.97 -19.27
N ASN A 299 5.02 1.83 -19.24
CA ASN A 299 4.11 2.90 -18.85
C ASN A 299 4.40 3.42 -17.44
N SER A 300 4.57 2.51 -16.47
CA SER A 300 4.91 2.89 -15.10
C SER A 300 6.22 3.64 -15.02
N TRP A 301 7.24 3.21 -15.75
CA TRP A 301 8.51 3.92 -15.82
C TRP A 301 8.36 5.32 -16.41
N CYS A 302 7.62 5.47 -17.51
CA CYS A 302 7.33 6.77 -18.12
C CYS A 302 6.60 7.72 -17.16
N GLU A 303 5.61 7.20 -16.43
CA GLU A 303 4.88 7.98 -15.42
C GLU A 303 5.81 8.46 -14.29
N ASP A 304 6.71 7.59 -13.81
CA ASP A 304 7.63 7.94 -12.74
C ASP A 304 8.68 8.97 -13.19
N VAL A 305 9.17 8.89 -14.42
CA VAL A 305 10.01 9.92 -15.03
C VAL A 305 9.25 11.26 -15.06
N MET A 306 7.99 11.26 -15.50
CA MET A 306 7.16 12.48 -15.53
C MET A 306 6.87 13.04 -14.14
N LYS A 307 6.63 12.18 -13.14
CA LYS A 307 6.49 12.60 -11.74
C LYS A 307 7.77 13.27 -11.23
N ARG A 308 8.95 12.70 -11.55
CA ARG A 308 10.25 13.28 -11.18
C ARG A 308 10.48 14.64 -11.84
N VAL A 309 10.21 14.76 -13.16
CA VAL A 309 10.29 16.03 -13.87
C VAL A 309 9.39 17.08 -13.22
N THR A 310 8.16 16.69 -12.90
CA THR A 310 7.19 17.59 -12.25
C THR A 310 7.70 18.06 -10.88
N ALA A 311 8.22 17.16 -10.06
CA ALA A 311 8.77 17.48 -8.74
C ALA A 311 9.96 18.43 -8.85
N GLU A 312 10.90 18.21 -9.77
CA GLU A 312 12.06 19.08 -9.97
C GLU A 312 11.63 20.49 -10.42
N VAL A 313 10.67 20.60 -11.34
CA VAL A 313 10.19 21.90 -11.85
C VAL A 313 9.38 22.67 -10.81
N LEU A 314 8.56 21.99 -10.00
CA LEU A 314 7.67 22.65 -9.03
C LEU A 314 8.32 22.91 -7.67
N SER A 315 9.11 21.96 -7.15
CA SER A 315 9.61 22.01 -5.78
C SER A 315 11.04 22.53 -5.69
N SER A 316 11.92 22.11 -6.58
CA SER A 316 13.34 22.51 -6.55
C SER A 316 13.64 23.80 -7.30
N GLY A 317 12.71 24.30 -8.12
CA GLY A 317 12.91 25.44 -9.00
C GLY A 317 13.99 25.23 -10.05
N LYS A 318 14.46 23.99 -10.24
CA LYS A 318 15.45 23.66 -11.26
C LYS A 318 14.84 23.74 -12.67
N LYS A 319 15.65 24.18 -13.63
CA LYS A 319 15.23 24.17 -15.03
C LYS A 319 15.43 22.77 -15.60
N VAL A 320 14.34 22.13 -15.98
CA VAL A 320 14.36 20.91 -16.78
C VAL A 320 14.17 21.33 -18.25
N PRO A 321 15.13 21.08 -19.16
CA PRO A 321 15.00 21.47 -20.55
C PRO A 321 13.71 20.94 -21.19
N GLY A 322 12.98 21.79 -21.90
CA GLY A 322 11.70 21.47 -22.54
C GLY A 322 10.46 21.53 -21.60
N PHE A 323 10.64 21.73 -20.29
CA PHE A 323 9.53 21.76 -19.33
C PHE A 323 9.50 23.07 -18.55
N LYS A 324 8.29 23.55 -18.26
CA LYS A 324 8.04 24.71 -17.39
C LYS A 324 6.75 24.52 -16.58
N ALA A 325 6.74 25.02 -15.37
CA ALA A 325 5.51 25.14 -14.61
C ALA A 325 4.60 26.20 -15.25
N VAL A 326 3.34 25.84 -15.47
CA VAL A 326 2.31 26.77 -15.93
C VAL A 326 1.11 26.65 -14.99
N MET A 327 0.43 27.79 -14.75
CA MET A 327 -0.83 27.75 -14.01
C MET A 327 -1.84 26.88 -14.77
N GLY A 328 -2.33 25.86 -14.13
CA GLY A 328 -3.40 25.01 -14.66
C GLY A 328 -4.66 25.83 -14.95
N LYS A 329 -5.49 25.34 -15.88
CA LYS A 329 -6.84 25.91 -16.04
C LYS A 329 -7.56 25.78 -14.70
N LYS A 330 -8.27 26.84 -14.29
CA LYS A 330 -9.16 26.74 -13.12
C LYS A 330 -10.13 25.60 -13.39
N GLY A 331 -10.17 24.65 -12.49
CA GLY A 331 -11.15 23.55 -12.53
C GLY A 331 -12.58 24.10 -12.47
N ASN A 332 -13.53 23.28 -12.83
CA ASN A 332 -14.94 23.63 -12.64
C ASN A 332 -15.17 23.92 -11.16
N ARG A 333 -15.98 24.94 -10.89
CA ARG A 333 -16.39 25.23 -9.52
C ARG A 333 -17.15 24.02 -8.98
N ALA A 334 -16.71 23.52 -7.83
CA ALA A 334 -17.41 22.51 -7.07
C ALA A 334 -17.73 23.05 -5.68
N TRP A 335 -18.80 22.57 -5.10
CA TRP A 335 -19.11 22.82 -3.71
C TRP A 335 -18.14 22.04 -2.83
N LYS A 336 -17.66 22.63 -1.74
CA LYS A 336 -16.77 21.94 -0.81
C LYS A 336 -17.53 20.90 0.03
N SER A 337 -18.80 21.15 0.30
CA SER A 337 -19.69 20.25 1.02
C SER A 337 -21.15 20.53 0.67
N GLU A 338 -22.03 19.59 0.97
CA GLU A 338 -23.48 19.78 0.87
C GLU A 338 -23.98 20.90 1.82
N GLU A 339 -23.33 21.10 2.95
CA GLU A 339 -23.66 22.16 3.90
C GLU A 339 -23.33 23.55 3.34
N GLU A 340 -22.17 23.69 2.67
CA GLU A 340 -21.81 24.93 1.98
C GLU A 340 -22.84 25.25 0.88
N PHE A 341 -23.25 24.22 0.10
CA PHE A 341 -24.29 24.35 -0.90
C PHE A 341 -25.60 24.79 -0.26
N ALA A 342 -26.09 24.05 0.75
CA ALA A 342 -27.36 24.34 1.41
C ALA A 342 -27.36 25.75 2.04
N THR A 343 -26.26 26.17 2.66
CA THR A 343 -26.11 27.51 3.26
C THR A 343 -26.12 28.58 2.18
N THR A 344 -25.42 28.38 1.08
CA THR A 344 -25.31 29.36 -0.02
C THR A 344 -26.65 29.55 -0.74
N VAL A 345 -27.44 28.46 -0.96
CA VAL A 345 -28.72 28.54 -1.65
C VAL A 345 -29.89 28.93 -0.73
N LYS A 346 -29.65 28.89 0.59
CA LYS A 346 -30.65 29.33 1.59
C LYS A 346 -30.96 30.80 1.43
N GLY A 347 -32.15 31.11 1.05
CA GLY A 347 -32.57 32.48 0.77
C GLY A 347 -32.57 32.87 -0.72
N MET A 348 -32.03 32.02 -1.60
CA MET A 348 -32.20 32.21 -3.04
C MET A 348 -33.62 31.81 -3.46
N ARG A 349 -34.32 32.73 -4.20
CA ARG A 349 -35.64 32.42 -4.74
C ARG A 349 -35.54 31.61 -6.05
N VAL A 350 -34.96 30.41 -5.96
CA VAL A 350 -34.74 29.50 -7.08
C VAL A 350 -35.51 28.22 -6.81
N LYS A 351 -36.17 27.68 -7.85
CA LYS A 351 -36.90 26.42 -7.74
C LYS A 351 -35.91 25.27 -7.44
N ARG A 352 -36.31 24.36 -6.54
CA ARG A 352 -35.46 23.24 -6.09
C ARG A 352 -35.00 22.37 -7.27
N GLU A 353 -35.85 22.16 -8.26
CA GLU A 353 -35.54 21.35 -9.46
C GLU A 353 -34.41 21.94 -10.32
N LEU A 354 -34.10 23.23 -10.17
CA LEU A 354 -32.95 23.89 -10.83
C LEU A 354 -31.64 23.81 -10.00
N LEU A 355 -31.74 23.45 -8.73
CA LEU A 355 -30.62 23.38 -7.80
C LEU A 355 -30.13 21.93 -7.63
N TYR A 356 -30.97 20.95 -7.86
CA TYR A 356 -30.66 19.54 -7.69
C TYR A 356 -30.85 18.81 -9.02
N VAL A 357 -29.85 17.95 -9.34
CA VAL A 357 -29.94 17.07 -10.51
C VAL A 357 -30.20 15.66 -9.99
N GLU A 358 -31.39 15.13 -10.30
CA GLU A 358 -31.64 13.70 -10.05
C GLU A 358 -30.85 12.90 -11.05
N LYS A 359 -30.00 12.01 -10.52
CA LYS A 359 -29.24 11.05 -11.33
C LYS A 359 -29.77 9.64 -11.06
N PRO A 360 -29.92 8.80 -12.09
CA PRO A 360 -30.19 7.38 -11.88
C PRO A 360 -29.11 6.77 -10.99
N VAL A 361 -29.49 5.91 -10.07
CA VAL A 361 -28.54 5.12 -9.28
C VAL A 361 -27.76 4.18 -10.21
N SER A 362 -26.52 3.90 -9.86
CA SER A 362 -25.73 2.93 -10.62
C SER A 362 -26.32 1.52 -10.51
N PRO A 363 -26.08 0.63 -11.49
CA PRO A 363 -26.56 -0.75 -11.40
C PRO A 363 -26.15 -1.46 -10.11
N SER A 364 -24.95 -1.23 -9.61
CA SER A 364 -24.46 -1.81 -8.35
C SER A 364 -25.24 -1.32 -7.12
N VAL A 365 -25.60 -0.04 -7.08
CA VAL A 365 -26.47 0.51 -6.01
C VAL A 365 -27.89 -0.08 -6.12
N LEU A 366 -28.40 -0.25 -7.34
CA LEU A 366 -29.71 -0.89 -7.56
C LEU A 366 -29.70 -2.34 -7.08
N ASP A 367 -28.62 -3.08 -7.34
CA ASP A 367 -28.46 -4.47 -6.88
C ASP A 367 -28.43 -4.56 -5.35
N THR A 368 -27.77 -3.61 -4.69
CA THR A 368 -27.77 -3.49 -3.23
C THR A 368 -29.18 -3.22 -2.70
N LEU A 369 -29.89 -2.25 -3.28
CA LEU A 369 -31.27 -1.93 -2.88
C LEU A 369 -32.23 -3.11 -3.08
N LYS A 370 -32.01 -3.96 -4.10
CA LYS A 370 -32.74 -5.22 -4.28
C LYS A 370 -32.42 -6.23 -3.18
N LYS A 371 -31.14 -6.41 -2.84
CA LYS A 371 -30.71 -7.28 -1.73
C LYS A 371 -31.32 -6.86 -0.39
N ASP A 372 -31.38 -5.57 -0.14
CA ASP A 372 -31.91 -5.00 1.10
C ASP A 372 -33.45 -4.96 1.12
N GLY A 373 -34.11 -5.45 0.06
CA GLY A 373 -35.58 -5.52 -0.02
C GLY A 373 -36.25 -4.15 -0.16
N VAL A 374 -35.50 -3.10 -0.48
CA VAL A 374 -35.99 -1.73 -0.68
C VAL A 374 -36.68 -1.59 -2.05
N VAL A 375 -36.23 -2.39 -3.02
CA VAL A 375 -36.81 -2.46 -4.37
C VAL A 375 -37.17 -3.90 -4.68
N THR A 376 -38.46 -4.15 -5.00
CA THR A 376 -38.97 -5.46 -5.47
C THR A 376 -39.11 -5.43 -6.98
N GLU A 377 -38.85 -6.55 -7.64
CA GLU A 377 -39.25 -6.75 -9.04
C GLU A 377 -40.76 -7.04 -9.06
N ASP A 378 -41.52 -6.18 -9.68
CA ASP A 378 -42.91 -6.48 -10.08
C ASP A 378 -42.92 -7.16 -11.45
#